data_9e4b00ad5b09912b3d67c78e85af759f
#
_entry.id   9e4b00ad5b09912b3d67c78e85af759f
#
_cell.length_a   1.000
_cell.length_b   1.000
_cell.length_c   1.000
_cell.angle_alpha   90.00
_cell.angle_beta   90.00
_cell.angle_gamma   90.00
#
_symmetry.space_group_name_H-M   'P 1'
#
loop_
_entity.id
_entity.type
_entity.pdbx_description
1 polymer ?
#
loop_
_entity_poly.entity_id
_entity_poly.type
_entity_poly.pdbx_seq_one_letter_code
_entity_poly.pdbx_strand_id
1 'polypeptide(L)'
;MISTGRLAAAVALLALAAQAERVSAQREIVQPLPAEGERRLGDALSRLARNSLDVTALLDAGEAALELGDIDAAIGFFGRANELSPGNSRSKVGLAKAYTRSRRPVEALRLFAEAEQAGVANARMAEDRGLAFDLVGDSASAQQLYRLALANGAGPEATRRLALSLAISGDREGFEGALLPLLQQRDVAAFRTRAFGLAILGDAREAKDIANTMLPAGIGGRMAAYFEYMPRLTKAQQAAAGNLGVFPRTASIGTDDAGISGYAGDAVQIAVPDRRLYGRPPRLRLPPPIRALARPGVVPI
;
A
#
# COMPACT_ATOMS: atom_id res chain seq x y z
N MET A 1 -54.80 27.43 -54.07
CA MET A 1 -55.08 27.84 -52.66
C MET A 1 -54.61 26.70 -51.76
N ILE A 2 -53.39 26.81 -51.21
CA ILE A 2 -52.85 25.82 -50.28
C ILE A 2 -53.39 26.21 -48.90
N SER A 3 -54.17 25.28 -48.32
CA SER A 3 -54.92 25.49 -47.05
C SER A 3 -53.98 25.86 -45.90
N THR A 4 -54.19 27.03 -45.33
CA THR A 4 -53.48 27.57 -44.16
C THR A 4 -53.52 26.64 -42.92
N GLY A 5 -54.46 25.71 -42.84
CA GLY A 5 -54.58 24.72 -41.82
C GLY A 5 -53.49 23.65 -41.78
N ARG A 6 -52.90 23.32 -42.94
CA ARG A 6 -51.80 22.31 -43.07
C ARG A 6 -50.44 22.85 -42.59
N LEU A 7 -50.22 24.15 -42.75
CA LEU A 7 -49.02 24.82 -42.28
C LEU A 7 -49.00 24.96 -40.74
N ALA A 8 -50.16 25.29 -40.14
CA ALA A 8 -50.26 25.38 -38.70
C ALA A 8 -50.05 24.03 -37.97
N ALA A 9 -50.53 22.92 -38.55
CA ALA A 9 -50.36 21.59 -38.01
C ALA A 9 -48.89 21.12 -38.09
N ALA A 10 -48.17 21.47 -39.17
CA ALA A 10 -46.77 21.13 -39.33
C ALA A 10 -45.86 21.89 -38.37
N VAL A 11 -46.15 23.15 -38.07
CA VAL A 11 -45.40 23.97 -37.08
C VAL A 11 -45.64 23.49 -35.68
N ALA A 12 -46.86 23.06 -35.33
CA ALA A 12 -47.19 22.52 -34.00
C ALA A 12 -46.48 21.17 -33.76
N LEU A 13 -46.40 20.32 -34.77
CA LEU A 13 -45.67 19.04 -34.68
C LEU A 13 -44.16 19.22 -34.52
N LEU A 14 -43.55 20.19 -35.23
CA LEU A 14 -42.14 20.54 -35.07
C LEU A 14 -41.82 21.14 -33.70
N ALA A 15 -42.73 21.93 -33.11
CA ALA A 15 -42.58 22.50 -31.78
C ALA A 15 -42.65 21.41 -30.67
N LEU A 16 -43.53 20.39 -30.84
CA LEU A 16 -43.60 19.25 -29.93
C LEU A 16 -42.35 18.35 -29.99
N ALA A 17 -41.79 18.13 -31.17
CA ALA A 17 -40.55 17.36 -31.35
C ALA A 17 -39.36 18.07 -30.69
N ALA A 18 -39.27 19.40 -30.81
CA ALA A 18 -38.19 20.17 -30.17
C ALA A 18 -38.31 20.24 -28.62
N GLN A 19 -39.51 20.03 -28.07
CA GLN A 19 -39.67 19.90 -26.63
C GLN A 19 -39.34 18.50 -26.12
N ALA A 20 -39.55 17.45 -26.91
CA ALA A 20 -39.20 16.09 -26.55
C ALA A 20 -37.66 15.91 -26.50
N GLU A 21 -36.89 16.57 -27.36
CA GLU A 21 -35.44 16.56 -27.31
C GLU A 21 -34.85 17.28 -26.09
N ARG A 22 -35.54 18.29 -25.57
CA ARG A 22 -35.10 19.00 -24.34
C ARG A 22 -35.34 18.19 -23.06
N VAL A 23 -36.31 17.30 -23.03
CA VAL A 23 -36.55 16.40 -21.89
C VAL A 23 -35.55 15.26 -21.86
N SER A 24 -34.98 14.85 -22.99
CA SER A 24 -33.97 13.79 -23.06
C SER A 24 -32.57 14.27 -22.64
N ALA A 25 -32.33 15.57 -22.46
CA ALA A 25 -31.04 16.15 -22.13
C ALA A 25 -30.79 16.30 -20.61
N GLN A 26 -31.77 16.01 -19.78
CA GLN A 26 -31.51 15.79 -18.35
C GLN A 26 -30.94 14.37 -18.17
N ARG A 27 -29.68 14.20 -18.56
CA ARG A 27 -28.89 13.08 -18.05
C ARG A 27 -28.88 13.24 -16.53
N GLU A 28 -29.63 12.37 -15.88
CA GLU A 28 -29.54 12.18 -14.44
C GLU A 28 -28.07 11.90 -14.16
N ILE A 29 -27.36 12.89 -13.60
CA ILE A 29 -25.98 12.72 -13.14
C ILE A 29 -26.11 11.85 -11.89
N VAL A 30 -26.11 10.54 -12.10
CA VAL A 30 -25.98 9.59 -10.99
C VAL A 30 -24.58 9.80 -10.43
N GLN A 31 -24.49 10.60 -9.38
CA GLN A 31 -23.24 10.71 -8.64
C GLN A 31 -22.96 9.32 -8.03
N PRO A 32 -21.79 8.73 -8.30
CA PRO A 32 -21.44 7.49 -7.63
C PRO A 32 -21.49 7.71 -6.12
N LEU A 33 -22.00 6.73 -5.39
CA LEU A 33 -22.00 6.79 -3.93
C LEU A 33 -20.57 7.03 -3.44
N PRO A 34 -20.37 7.93 -2.46
CA PRO A 34 -19.06 8.17 -1.88
C PRO A 34 -18.40 6.85 -1.44
N ALA A 35 -17.09 6.73 -1.63
CA ALA A 35 -16.34 5.59 -1.14
C ALA A 35 -16.54 5.42 0.38
N GLU A 36 -16.40 4.20 0.88
CA GLU A 36 -16.63 3.90 2.31
C GLU A 36 -15.78 4.80 3.23
N GLY A 37 -14.51 5.03 2.87
CA GLY A 37 -13.62 5.94 3.60
C GLY A 37 -14.12 7.39 3.61
N GLU A 38 -14.67 7.88 2.48
CA GLU A 38 -15.25 9.24 2.40
C GLU A 38 -16.48 9.40 3.29
N ARG A 39 -17.35 8.40 3.32
CA ARG A 39 -18.53 8.40 4.21
C ARG A 39 -18.10 8.41 5.67
N ARG A 40 -17.16 7.53 6.06
CA ARG A 40 -16.64 7.46 7.43
C ARG A 40 -15.99 8.77 7.86
N LEU A 41 -15.23 9.40 6.96
CA LEU A 41 -14.63 10.71 7.22
C LEU A 41 -15.73 11.78 7.41
N GLY A 42 -16.73 11.84 6.54
CA GLY A 42 -17.86 12.77 6.64
C GLY A 42 -18.64 12.64 7.95
N ASP A 43 -18.91 11.39 8.39
CA ASP A 43 -19.61 11.12 9.65
C ASP A 43 -18.76 11.56 10.86
N ALA A 44 -17.47 11.27 10.86
CA ALA A 44 -16.55 11.70 11.91
C ALA A 44 -16.45 13.24 11.97
N LEU A 45 -16.32 13.93 10.84
CA LEU A 45 -16.30 15.38 10.76
C LEU A 45 -17.60 16.01 11.24
N SER A 46 -18.74 15.39 10.95
CA SER A 46 -20.05 15.83 11.45
C SER A 46 -20.15 15.74 12.97
N ARG A 47 -19.54 14.74 13.59
CA ARG A 47 -19.43 14.64 15.05
C ARG A 47 -18.50 15.69 15.62
N LEU A 48 -17.36 15.93 14.98
CA LEU A 48 -16.38 16.96 15.39
C LEU A 48 -16.95 18.38 15.27
N ALA A 49 -17.82 18.64 14.29
CA ALA A 49 -18.51 19.92 14.17
C ALA A 49 -19.44 20.19 15.36
N ARG A 50 -20.02 19.16 15.97
CA ARG A 50 -20.85 19.27 17.18
C ARG A 50 -20.04 19.29 18.48
N ASN A 51 -18.93 18.55 18.50
CA ASN A 51 -18.01 18.47 19.65
C ASN A 51 -16.58 18.27 19.15
N SER A 52 -15.81 19.34 19.07
CA SER A 52 -14.42 19.34 18.61
C SER A 52 -13.43 18.60 19.54
N LEU A 53 -13.88 18.21 20.72
CA LEU A 53 -13.12 17.44 21.72
C LEU A 53 -13.50 15.95 21.74
N ASP A 54 -14.36 15.49 20.83
CA ASP A 54 -14.73 14.07 20.71
C ASP A 54 -13.53 13.25 20.24
N VAL A 55 -12.81 12.67 21.19
CA VAL A 55 -11.61 11.83 20.92
C VAL A 55 -11.95 10.66 20.00
N THR A 56 -13.12 10.04 20.15
CA THR A 56 -13.51 8.94 19.28
C THR A 56 -13.72 9.39 17.84
N ALA A 57 -14.37 10.55 17.65
CA ALA A 57 -14.54 11.11 16.31
C ALA A 57 -13.19 11.50 15.67
N LEU A 58 -12.25 12.02 16.45
CA LEU A 58 -10.87 12.28 15.97
C LEU A 58 -10.18 11.00 15.53
N LEU A 59 -10.31 9.91 16.28
CA LEU A 59 -9.72 8.62 15.93
C LEU A 59 -10.35 8.04 14.67
N ASP A 60 -11.67 8.12 14.53
CA ASP A 60 -12.40 7.64 13.34
C ASP A 60 -12.05 8.47 12.11
N ALA A 61 -11.92 9.80 12.24
CA ALA A 61 -11.45 10.67 11.17
C ALA A 61 -10.03 10.36 10.73
N GLY A 62 -9.13 10.11 11.69
CA GLY A 62 -7.75 9.72 11.41
C GLY A 62 -7.64 8.39 10.67
N GLU A 63 -8.43 7.38 11.05
CA GLU A 63 -8.48 6.09 10.34
C GLU A 63 -9.01 6.24 8.92
N ALA A 64 -10.12 6.99 8.74
CA ALA A 64 -10.68 7.25 7.42
C ALA A 64 -9.71 8.04 6.53
N ALA A 65 -9.00 9.03 7.07
CA ALA A 65 -7.96 9.77 6.35
C ALA A 65 -6.81 8.85 5.90
N LEU A 66 -6.35 7.91 6.76
CA LEU A 66 -5.36 6.91 6.36
C LEU A 66 -5.83 6.00 5.24
N GLU A 67 -7.09 5.57 5.25
CA GLU A 67 -7.69 4.76 4.19
C GLU A 67 -7.76 5.52 2.87
N LEU A 68 -8.06 6.82 2.92
CA LEU A 68 -8.10 7.71 1.76
C LEU A 68 -6.70 8.13 1.27
N GLY A 69 -5.64 7.80 2.02
CA GLY A 69 -4.27 8.19 1.70
C GLY A 69 -3.92 9.63 2.06
N ASP A 70 -4.79 10.33 2.81
CA ASP A 70 -4.51 11.67 3.34
C ASP A 70 -3.72 11.56 4.65
N ILE A 71 -2.41 11.39 4.49
CA ILE A 71 -1.52 11.12 5.61
C ILE A 71 -1.39 12.32 6.53
N ASP A 72 -1.40 13.54 5.98
CA ASP A 72 -1.25 14.78 6.75
C ASP A 72 -2.50 15.03 7.61
N ALA A 73 -3.70 14.83 7.06
CA ALA A 73 -4.94 14.89 7.82
C ALA A 73 -4.96 13.83 8.93
N ALA A 74 -4.53 12.60 8.63
CA ALA A 74 -4.45 11.54 9.62
C ALA A 74 -3.52 11.90 10.80
N ILE A 75 -2.33 12.47 10.52
CA ILE A 75 -1.41 12.96 11.55
C ILE A 75 -2.10 14.03 12.40
N GLY A 76 -2.82 14.96 11.79
CA GLY A 76 -3.54 16.00 12.50
C GLY A 76 -4.61 15.46 13.44
N PHE A 77 -5.46 14.55 12.96
CA PHE A 77 -6.54 13.96 13.77
C PHE A 77 -6.00 13.08 14.90
N PHE A 78 -5.08 12.18 14.63
CA PHE A 78 -4.49 11.34 15.68
C PHE A 78 -3.64 12.15 16.66
N GLY A 79 -2.93 13.18 16.17
CA GLY A 79 -2.18 14.11 17.02
C GLY A 79 -3.09 14.78 18.02
N ARG A 80 -4.21 15.35 17.54
CA ARG A 80 -5.19 15.99 18.42
C ARG A 80 -5.85 15.00 19.39
N ALA A 81 -6.16 13.78 18.94
CA ALA A 81 -6.67 12.74 19.82
C ALA A 81 -5.66 12.38 20.93
N ASN A 82 -4.36 12.32 20.59
CA ASN A 82 -3.30 12.02 21.56
C ASN A 82 -3.05 13.16 22.54
N GLU A 83 -3.18 14.42 22.13
CA GLU A 83 -3.12 15.58 23.03
C GLU A 83 -4.25 15.56 24.08
N LEU A 84 -5.47 15.25 23.62
CA LEU A 84 -6.65 15.18 24.49
C LEU A 84 -6.64 13.95 25.41
N SER A 85 -6.02 12.88 24.97
CA SER A 85 -5.95 11.61 25.71
C SER A 85 -4.58 10.91 25.50
N PRO A 86 -3.51 11.35 26.18
CA PRO A 86 -2.14 10.83 25.96
C PRO A 86 -1.99 9.33 26.27
N GLY A 87 -2.90 8.77 27.10
CA GLY A 87 -2.94 7.34 27.39
C GLY A 87 -3.64 6.47 26.35
N ASN A 88 -4.23 7.07 25.32
CA ASN A 88 -5.01 6.34 24.33
C ASN A 88 -4.11 5.59 23.35
N SER A 89 -4.08 4.26 23.46
CA SER A 89 -3.26 3.41 22.60
C SER A 89 -3.68 3.44 21.13
N ARG A 90 -4.97 3.68 20.82
CA ARG A 90 -5.47 3.78 19.44
C ARG A 90 -4.90 5.01 18.72
N SER A 91 -4.76 6.16 19.43
CA SER A 91 -4.13 7.35 18.85
C SER A 91 -2.65 7.12 18.59
N LYS A 92 -1.93 6.46 19.50
CA LYS A 92 -0.51 6.12 19.33
C LYS A 92 -0.29 5.20 18.12
N VAL A 93 -1.07 4.14 17.98
CA VAL A 93 -1.01 3.22 16.84
C VAL A 93 -1.35 3.96 15.54
N GLY A 94 -2.38 4.79 15.55
CA GLY A 94 -2.77 5.59 14.38
C GLY A 94 -1.68 6.55 13.93
N LEU A 95 -1.07 7.29 14.87
CA LEU A 95 0.08 8.17 14.60
C LEU A 95 1.27 7.37 14.07
N ALA A 96 1.58 6.21 14.67
CA ALA A 96 2.68 5.38 14.23
C ALA A 96 2.49 4.92 12.76
N LYS A 97 1.28 4.49 12.40
CA LYS A 97 0.92 4.16 11.01
C LYS A 97 1.08 5.34 10.06
N ALA A 98 0.60 6.52 10.46
CA ALA A 98 0.72 7.73 9.68
C ALA A 98 2.19 8.15 9.50
N TYR A 99 3.00 8.11 10.57
CA TYR A 99 4.43 8.41 10.50
C TYR A 99 5.20 7.40 9.66
N THR A 100 4.86 6.11 9.70
CA THR A 100 5.45 5.11 8.79
C THR A 100 5.22 5.50 7.33
N ARG A 101 3.98 5.86 6.96
CA ARG A 101 3.64 6.25 5.60
C ARG A 101 4.22 7.61 5.18
N SER A 102 4.43 8.53 6.14
CA SER A 102 5.10 9.82 5.91
C SER A 102 6.63 9.73 5.96
N ARG A 103 7.21 8.54 6.02
CA ARG A 103 8.65 8.27 6.10
C ARG A 103 9.34 8.84 7.34
N ARG A 104 8.66 8.76 8.45
CA ARG A 104 9.19 9.07 9.78
C ARG A 104 9.26 7.78 10.64
N PRO A 105 10.06 6.79 10.19
CA PRO A 105 10.01 5.44 10.78
C PRO A 105 10.52 5.40 12.22
N VAL A 106 11.47 6.26 12.58
CA VAL A 106 12.03 6.28 13.95
C VAL A 106 10.97 6.72 14.96
N GLU A 107 10.22 7.79 14.64
CA GLU A 107 9.11 8.24 15.48
C GLU A 107 7.96 7.22 15.50
N ALA A 108 7.72 6.56 14.35
CA ALA A 108 6.73 5.49 14.29
C ALA A 108 7.09 4.32 15.22
N LEU A 109 8.34 3.86 15.17
CA LEU A 109 8.82 2.76 16.02
C LEU A 109 8.71 3.09 17.51
N ARG A 110 9.01 4.34 17.90
CA ARG A 110 8.80 4.78 19.29
C ARG A 110 7.34 4.69 19.70
N LEU A 111 6.41 5.16 18.88
CA LEU A 111 4.98 5.11 19.19
C LEU A 111 4.43 3.67 19.21
N PHE A 112 4.92 2.79 18.33
CA PHE A 112 4.58 1.37 18.41
C PHE A 112 5.06 0.72 19.71
N ALA A 113 6.28 1.07 20.18
CA ALA A 113 6.79 0.59 21.46
C ALA A 113 5.95 1.11 22.64
N GLU A 114 5.57 2.38 22.63
CA GLU A 114 4.68 2.95 23.65
C GLU A 114 3.29 2.30 23.65
N ALA A 115 2.75 1.96 22.45
CA ALA A 115 1.47 1.26 22.36
C ALA A 115 1.57 -0.18 22.88
N GLU A 116 2.67 -0.87 22.62
CA GLU A 116 2.95 -2.21 23.16
C GLU A 116 3.04 -2.18 24.69
N GLN A 117 3.76 -1.21 25.28
CA GLN A 117 3.83 -0.99 26.71
C GLN A 117 2.45 -0.69 27.32
N ALA A 118 1.56 -0.05 26.56
CA ALA A 118 0.17 0.19 26.94
C ALA A 118 -0.75 -1.03 26.75
N GLY A 119 -0.19 -2.20 26.40
CA GLY A 119 -0.91 -3.48 26.31
C GLY A 119 -1.51 -3.78 24.93
N VAL A 120 -1.16 -3.04 23.88
CA VAL A 120 -1.59 -3.39 22.51
C VAL A 120 -0.82 -4.61 22.05
N ALA A 121 -1.54 -5.67 21.65
CA ALA A 121 -0.92 -6.89 21.17
C ALA A 121 -0.08 -6.64 19.90
N ASN A 122 1.14 -7.15 19.85
CA ASN A 122 2.07 -6.99 18.73
C ASN A 122 1.46 -7.41 17.38
N ALA A 123 0.68 -8.48 17.36
CA ALA A 123 0.01 -8.97 16.16
C ALA A 123 -0.88 -7.91 15.48
N ARG A 124 -1.50 -7.01 16.25
CA ARG A 124 -2.37 -5.94 15.72
C ARG A 124 -1.59 -4.82 15.03
N MET A 125 -0.31 -4.68 15.32
CA MET A 125 0.57 -3.64 14.80
C MET A 125 1.63 -4.23 13.85
N ALA A 126 1.72 -5.54 13.77
CA ALA A 126 2.86 -6.25 13.20
C ALA A 126 3.17 -5.83 11.76
N GLU A 127 2.16 -5.70 10.90
CA GLU A 127 2.35 -5.34 9.50
C GLU A 127 2.93 -3.93 9.34
N ASP A 128 2.32 -2.92 10.00
CA ASP A 128 2.78 -1.53 9.89
C ASP A 128 4.10 -1.29 10.61
N ARG A 129 4.31 -1.96 11.75
CA ARG A 129 5.58 -1.93 12.50
C ARG A 129 6.70 -2.60 11.71
N GLY A 130 6.40 -3.69 10.99
CA GLY A 130 7.33 -4.33 10.07
C GLY A 130 7.79 -3.38 8.97
N LEU A 131 6.87 -2.62 8.37
CA LEU A 131 7.23 -1.60 7.39
C LEU A 131 8.11 -0.51 7.99
N ALA A 132 7.84 -0.07 9.22
CA ALA A 132 8.69 0.92 9.88
C ALA A 132 10.12 0.40 10.11
N PHE A 133 10.30 -0.90 10.43
CA PHE A 133 11.62 -1.52 10.53
C PHE A 133 12.34 -1.62 9.17
N ASP A 134 11.64 -2.00 8.10
CA ASP A 134 12.24 -1.97 6.76
C ASP A 134 12.68 -0.55 6.36
N LEU A 135 11.92 0.48 6.72
CA LEU A 135 12.24 1.88 6.44
C LEU A 135 13.43 2.43 7.24
N VAL A 136 13.88 1.73 8.29
CA VAL A 136 15.17 2.00 8.95
C VAL A 136 16.27 1.02 8.55
N GLY A 137 15.99 0.10 7.60
CA GLY A 137 16.94 -0.86 7.09
C GLY A 137 17.08 -2.14 7.91
N ASP A 138 16.27 -2.33 8.95
CA ASP A 138 16.24 -3.56 9.77
C ASP A 138 15.26 -4.59 9.17
N SER A 139 15.66 -5.20 8.07
CA SER A 139 14.85 -6.22 7.40
C SER A 139 14.66 -7.48 8.25
N ALA A 140 15.54 -7.76 9.21
CA ALA A 140 15.41 -8.94 10.07
C ALA A 140 14.20 -8.81 11.00
N SER A 141 14.08 -7.70 11.71
CA SER A 141 12.91 -7.39 12.55
C SER A 141 11.63 -7.25 11.73
N ALA A 142 11.71 -6.61 10.56
CA ALA A 142 10.58 -6.47 9.64
C ALA A 142 10.00 -7.82 9.24
N GLN A 143 10.83 -8.76 8.79
CA GLN A 143 10.42 -10.10 8.37
C GLN A 143 9.79 -10.92 9.48
N GLN A 144 10.28 -10.79 10.73
CA GLN A 144 9.66 -11.44 11.89
C GLN A 144 8.23 -10.94 12.11
N LEU A 145 8.05 -9.62 12.03
CA LEU A 145 6.74 -8.98 12.21
C LEU A 145 5.77 -9.31 11.08
N TYR A 146 6.23 -9.33 9.82
CA TYR A 146 5.37 -9.76 8.70
C TYR A 146 4.93 -11.21 8.84
N ARG A 147 5.83 -12.11 9.28
CA ARG A 147 5.45 -13.51 9.57
C ARG A 147 4.44 -13.59 10.72
N LEU A 148 4.60 -12.75 11.76
CA LEU A 148 3.64 -12.65 12.86
C LEU A 148 2.28 -12.16 12.34
N ALA A 149 2.26 -11.12 11.49
CA ALA A 149 1.03 -10.62 10.87
C ALA A 149 0.32 -11.72 10.07
N LEU A 150 1.05 -12.42 9.21
CA LEU A 150 0.52 -13.52 8.39
C LEU A 150 -0.01 -14.68 9.23
N ALA A 151 0.67 -15.05 10.31
CA ALA A 151 0.20 -16.07 11.25
C ALA A 151 -1.10 -15.67 11.97
N ASN A 152 -1.42 -14.37 12.00
CA ASN A 152 -2.65 -13.81 12.58
C ASN A 152 -3.67 -13.37 11.51
N GLY A 153 -3.56 -13.88 10.29
CA GLY A 153 -4.56 -13.69 9.24
C GLY A 153 -4.41 -12.40 8.43
N ALA A 154 -3.23 -11.75 8.44
CA ALA A 154 -2.98 -10.62 7.55
C ALA A 154 -3.09 -11.02 6.08
N GLY A 155 -3.53 -10.09 5.26
CA GLY A 155 -3.84 -10.31 3.86
C GLY A 155 -2.62 -10.28 2.92
N PRO A 156 -2.88 -10.25 1.60
CA PRO A 156 -1.85 -10.29 0.55
C PRO A 156 -0.80 -9.18 0.66
N GLU A 157 -1.13 -8.03 1.24
CA GLU A 157 -0.18 -6.92 1.42
C GLU A 157 0.99 -7.33 2.33
N ALA A 158 0.72 -8.00 3.45
CA ALA A 158 1.77 -8.49 4.35
C ALA A 158 2.68 -9.51 3.64
N THR A 159 2.12 -10.34 2.75
CA THR A 159 2.91 -11.27 1.92
C THR A 159 3.83 -10.51 0.95
N ARG A 160 3.33 -9.48 0.28
CA ARG A 160 4.12 -8.64 -0.64
C ARG A 160 5.24 -7.91 0.09
N ARG A 161 4.96 -7.36 1.29
CA ARG A 161 5.96 -6.69 2.13
C ARG A 161 7.02 -7.66 2.62
N LEU A 162 6.63 -8.85 3.10
CA LEU A 162 7.59 -9.89 3.46
C LEU A 162 8.50 -10.25 2.30
N ALA A 163 7.93 -10.48 1.12
CA ALA A 163 8.70 -10.81 -0.06
C ALA A 163 9.70 -9.70 -0.42
N LEU A 164 9.26 -8.44 -0.44
CA LEU A 164 10.17 -7.33 -0.73
C LEU A 164 11.29 -7.21 0.29
N SER A 165 10.98 -7.39 1.58
CA SER A 165 11.98 -7.39 2.66
C SER A 165 13.01 -8.53 2.51
N LEU A 166 12.59 -9.71 2.04
CA LEU A 166 13.47 -10.82 1.69
C LEU A 166 14.41 -10.45 0.53
N ALA A 167 13.89 -9.82 -0.53
CA ALA A 167 14.72 -9.31 -1.63
C ALA A 167 15.74 -8.28 -1.16
N ILE A 168 15.34 -7.33 -0.28
CA ILE A 168 16.22 -6.31 0.32
C ILE A 168 17.35 -6.96 1.15
N SER A 169 17.08 -8.08 1.80
CA SER A 169 18.09 -8.83 2.54
C SER A 169 18.92 -9.78 1.67
N GLY A 170 18.64 -9.89 0.36
CA GLY A 170 19.34 -10.74 -0.59
C GLY A 170 18.83 -12.18 -0.66
N ASP A 171 17.76 -12.51 0.04
CA ASP A 171 17.12 -13.84 0.02
C ASP A 171 16.20 -13.99 -1.20
N ARG A 172 16.80 -14.34 -2.34
CA ARG A 172 16.09 -14.56 -3.60
C ARG A 172 15.08 -15.70 -3.52
N GLU A 173 15.48 -16.82 -2.92
CA GLU A 173 14.63 -18.02 -2.85
C GLU A 173 13.38 -17.74 -1.99
N GLY A 174 13.58 -17.14 -0.82
CA GLY A 174 12.48 -16.73 0.05
C GLY A 174 11.57 -15.71 -0.61
N PHE A 175 12.13 -14.72 -1.32
CA PHE A 175 11.38 -13.70 -2.06
C PHE A 175 10.46 -14.31 -3.12
N GLU A 176 11.00 -15.14 -4.03
CA GLU A 176 10.22 -15.75 -5.11
C GLU A 176 9.17 -16.73 -4.53
N GLY A 177 9.57 -17.52 -3.52
CA GLY A 177 8.67 -18.46 -2.85
C GLY A 177 7.49 -17.78 -2.15
N ALA A 178 7.71 -16.65 -1.50
CA ALA A 178 6.65 -15.88 -0.84
C ALA A 178 5.64 -15.29 -1.85
N LEU A 179 6.10 -14.82 -3.02
CA LEU A 179 5.23 -14.24 -4.04
C LEU A 179 4.46 -15.26 -4.88
N LEU A 180 4.97 -16.49 -5.00
CA LEU A 180 4.44 -17.49 -5.93
C LEU A 180 2.91 -17.67 -5.86
N PRO A 181 2.28 -17.80 -4.68
CA PRO A 181 0.82 -17.95 -4.61
C PRO A 181 0.06 -16.74 -5.19
N LEU A 182 0.55 -15.53 -4.96
CA LEU A 182 -0.09 -14.30 -5.45
C LEU A 182 0.11 -14.13 -6.96
N LEU A 183 1.27 -14.50 -7.48
CA LEU A 183 1.54 -14.47 -8.92
C LEU A 183 0.66 -15.48 -9.68
N GLN A 184 0.41 -16.66 -9.10
CA GLN A 184 -0.54 -17.64 -9.66
C GLN A 184 -1.97 -17.11 -9.71
N GLN A 185 -2.36 -16.28 -8.75
CA GLN A 185 -3.65 -15.58 -8.72
C GLN A 185 -3.70 -14.35 -9.64
N ARG A 186 -2.61 -14.05 -10.37
CA ARG A 186 -2.47 -12.88 -11.23
C ARG A 186 -2.64 -11.54 -10.49
N ASP A 187 -2.22 -11.49 -9.22
CA ASP A 187 -2.21 -10.26 -8.42
C ASP A 187 -1.23 -9.24 -9.05
N VAL A 188 -1.77 -8.16 -9.63
CA VAL A 188 -0.99 -7.11 -10.29
C VAL A 188 -0.01 -6.44 -9.32
N ALA A 189 -0.39 -6.29 -8.04
CA ALA A 189 0.50 -5.72 -7.03
C ALA A 189 1.67 -6.66 -6.72
N ALA A 190 1.46 -7.99 -6.76
CA ALA A 190 2.55 -8.96 -6.62
C ALA A 190 3.53 -8.91 -7.80
N PHE A 191 3.06 -8.71 -9.06
CA PHE A 191 3.95 -8.49 -10.20
C PHE A 191 4.76 -7.21 -10.05
N ARG A 192 4.16 -6.12 -9.54
CA ARG A 192 4.90 -4.90 -9.21
C ARG A 192 5.97 -5.16 -8.15
N THR A 193 5.62 -5.86 -7.08
CA THR A 193 6.58 -6.23 -6.02
C THR A 193 7.70 -7.10 -6.58
N ARG A 194 7.39 -8.05 -7.48
CA ARG A 194 8.39 -8.89 -8.14
C ARG A 194 9.36 -8.07 -8.97
N ALA A 195 8.86 -7.11 -9.75
CA ALA A 195 9.73 -6.22 -10.52
C ALA A 195 10.68 -5.41 -9.63
N PHE A 196 10.20 -4.84 -8.52
CA PHE A 196 11.06 -4.14 -7.57
C PHE A 196 12.08 -5.07 -6.91
N GLY A 197 11.66 -6.24 -6.44
CA GLY A 197 12.56 -7.21 -5.79
C GLY A 197 13.66 -7.69 -6.73
N LEU A 198 13.34 -8.01 -7.99
CA LEU A 198 14.32 -8.37 -9.00
C LEU A 198 15.31 -7.23 -9.29
N ALA A 199 14.82 -5.99 -9.38
CA ALA A 199 15.68 -4.82 -9.56
C ALA A 199 16.64 -4.63 -8.38
N ILE A 200 16.18 -4.82 -7.14
CA ILE A 200 17.00 -4.79 -5.92
C ILE A 200 18.08 -5.87 -5.98
N LEU A 201 17.72 -7.07 -6.43
CA LEU A 201 18.63 -8.22 -6.56
C LEU A 201 19.58 -8.13 -7.78
N GLY A 202 19.50 -7.03 -8.56
CA GLY A 202 20.38 -6.78 -9.71
C GLY A 202 19.82 -7.19 -11.06
N ASP A 203 18.63 -7.78 -11.13
CA ASP A 203 18.00 -8.25 -12.38
C ASP A 203 17.11 -7.18 -13.03
N ALA A 204 17.69 -6.00 -13.28
CA ALA A 204 16.97 -4.86 -13.84
C ALA A 204 16.32 -5.16 -15.21
N ARG A 205 16.87 -6.08 -15.99
CA ARG A 205 16.30 -6.48 -17.28
C ARG A 205 14.97 -7.20 -17.09
N GLU A 206 14.93 -8.26 -16.27
CA GLU A 206 13.71 -9.00 -16.01
C GLU A 206 12.66 -8.11 -15.30
N ALA A 207 13.10 -7.23 -14.39
CA ALA A 207 12.23 -6.24 -13.76
C ALA A 207 11.52 -5.35 -14.77
N LYS A 208 12.22 -4.87 -15.80
CA LYS A 208 11.66 -4.06 -16.90
C LYS A 208 10.68 -4.86 -17.75
N ASP A 209 11.02 -6.10 -18.09
CA ASP A 209 10.17 -6.98 -18.90
C ASP A 209 8.82 -7.24 -18.17
N ILE A 210 8.86 -7.52 -16.87
CA ILE A 210 7.66 -7.66 -16.04
C ILE A 210 6.87 -6.35 -16.01
N ALA A 211 7.52 -5.22 -15.74
CA ALA A 211 6.84 -3.93 -15.66
C ALA A 211 6.14 -3.55 -16.95
N ASN A 212 6.76 -3.81 -18.10
CA ASN A 212 6.18 -3.50 -19.41
C ASN A 212 5.04 -4.44 -19.81
N THR A 213 5.07 -5.69 -19.33
CA THR A 213 4.13 -6.74 -19.78
C THR A 213 2.93 -6.87 -18.84
N MET A 214 3.17 -6.75 -17.53
CA MET A 214 2.20 -7.09 -16.50
C MET A 214 1.58 -5.88 -15.79
N LEU A 215 2.19 -4.69 -15.91
CA LEU A 215 1.66 -3.48 -15.31
C LEU A 215 0.82 -2.67 -16.32
N PRO A 216 -0.12 -1.84 -15.85
CA PRO A 216 -0.91 -0.98 -16.73
C PRO A 216 -0.04 -0.13 -17.66
N ALA A 217 -0.54 0.11 -18.88
CA ALA A 217 0.17 0.84 -19.91
C ALA A 217 0.70 2.20 -19.42
N GLY A 218 1.95 2.50 -19.73
CA GLY A 218 2.65 3.73 -19.34
C GLY A 218 3.24 3.74 -17.91
N ILE A 219 2.91 2.78 -17.05
CA ILE A 219 3.55 2.64 -15.72
C ILE A 219 4.91 1.96 -15.88
N GLY A 220 4.99 0.86 -16.59
CA GLY A 220 6.23 0.09 -16.79
C GLY A 220 7.38 0.94 -17.33
N GLY A 221 7.15 1.71 -18.41
CA GLY A 221 8.17 2.57 -19.00
C GLY A 221 8.69 3.66 -18.06
N ARG A 222 7.82 4.25 -17.21
CA ARG A 222 8.24 5.23 -16.21
C ARG A 222 9.05 4.62 -15.08
N MET A 223 8.77 3.37 -14.71
CA MET A 223 9.49 2.66 -13.64
C MET A 223 10.84 2.12 -14.11
N ALA A 224 10.99 1.83 -15.40
CA ALA A 224 12.19 1.21 -15.96
C ALA A 224 13.49 1.97 -15.63
N ALA A 225 13.44 3.31 -15.64
CA ALA A 225 14.60 4.13 -15.29
C ALA A 225 15.03 3.98 -13.83
N TYR A 226 14.10 3.66 -12.92
CA TYR A 226 14.40 3.49 -11.51
C TYR A 226 15.06 2.15 -11.19
N PHE A 227 14.76 1.10 -11.96
CA PHE A 227 15.29 -0.25 -11.71
C PHE A 227 16.82 -0.35 -11.84
N GLU A 228 17.43 0.48 -12.69
CA GLU A 228 18.87 0.46 -12.92
C GLU A 228 19.69 0.84 -11.69
N TYR A 229 19.18 1.70 -10.83
CA TYR A 229 19.93 2.15 -9.67
C TYR A 229 19.42 1.56 -8.35
N MET A 230 18.38 0.71 -8.37
CA MET A 230 17.86 0.05 -7.17
C MET A 230 18.96 -0.64 -6.33
N PRO A 231 19.97 -1.34 -6.93
CA PRO A 231 21.05 -1.95 -6.13
C PRO A 231 21.96 -0.95 -5.43
N ARG A 232 21.94 0.32 -5.85
CA ARG A 232 22.76 1.40 -5.26
C ARG A 232 22.09 2.09 -4.07
N LEU A 233 20.81 1.82 -3.86
CA LEU A 233 20.06 2.36 -2.75
C LEU A 233 20.42 1.64 -1.45
N THR A 234 20.34 2.35 -0.31
CA THR A 234 20.39 1.70 1.01
C THR A 234 19.17 0.81 1.20
N LYS A 235 19.22 -0.11 2.16
CA LYS A 235 18.08 -0.97 2.49
C LYS A 235 16.82 -0.14 2.81
N ALA A 236 16.96 0.93 3.60
CA ALA A 236 15.87 1.85 3.93
C ALA A 236 15.29 2.54 2.67
N GLN A 237 16.16 2.98 1.75
CA GLN A 237 15.75 3.58 0.48
C GLN A 237 15.07 2.56 -0.44
N GLN A 238 15.56 1.31 -0.50
CA GLN A 238 14.92 0.22 -1.23
C GLN A 238 13.51 -0.06 -0.70
N ALA A 239 13.36 -0.11 0.63
CA ALA A 239 12.07 -0.28 1.27
C ALA A 239 11.11 0.87 0.97
N ALA A 240 11.57 2.11 1.03
CA ALA A 240 10.77 3.29 0.68
C ALA A 240 10.33 3.28 -0.79
N ALA A 241 11.23 2.93 -1.71
CA ALA A 241 10.93 2.85 -3.13
C ALA A 241 9.91 1.76 -3.45
N GLY A 242 10.11 0.55 -2.94
CA GLY A 242 9.28 -0.60 -3.27
C GLY A 242 7.91 -0.61 -2.57
N ASN A 243 7.83 -0.16 -1.30
CA ASN A 243 6.58 -0.15 -0.55
C ASN A 243 5.79 1.15 -0.73
N LEU A 244 6.45 2.31 -0.80
CA LEU A 244 5.80 3.61 -0.80
C LEU A 244 5.91 4.35 -2.14
N GLY A 245 6.68 3.83 -3.10
CA GLY A 245 6.93 4.49 -4.39
C GLY A 245 7.76 5.78 -4.24
N VAL A 246 8.52 5.91 -3.17
CA VAL A 246 9.29 7.12 -2.86
C VAL A 246 10.77 6.87 -3.09
N PHE A 247 11.36 7.63 -4.01
CA PHE A 247 12.75 7.53 -4.40
C PHE A 247 13.57 8.68 -3.81
N PRO A 248 14.84 8.44 -3.43
CA PRO A 248 15.71 9.51 -2.96
C PRO A 248 16.04 10.49 -4.10
N ARG A 249 16.42 11.72 -3.74
CA ARG A 249 17.05 12.63 -4.70
C ARG A 249 18.39 12.05 -5.14
N THR A 250 18.85 12.40 -6.33
CA THR A 250 20.10 11.89 -6.90
C THR A 250 21.29 12.06 -5.95
N ALA A 251 21.38 13.18 -5.25
CA ALA A 251 22.45 13.47 -4.29
C ALA A 251 22.40 12.60 -3.02
N SER A 252 21.25 11.96 -2.72
CA SER A 252 21.05 11.15 -1.51
C SER A 252 21.02 9.65 -1.82
N ILE A 253 21.29 9.24 -3.06
CA ILE A 253 21.34 7.82 -3.42
C ILE A 253 22.48 7.13 -2.62
N GLY A 254 22.12 6.08 -1.90
CA GLY A 254 23.06 5.31 -1.07
C GLY A 254 23.44 5.97 0.26
N THR A 255 22.74 7.06 0.64
CA THR A 255 22.96 7.76 1.91
C THR A 255 21.62 7.99 2.60
N ASP A 256 21.47 7.47 3.81
CA ASP A 256 20.26 7.65 4.62
C ASP A 256 20.30 8.97 5.39
N ASP A 257 19.13 9.48 5.75
CA ASP A 257 18.98 10.63 6.64
C ASP A 257 19.63 10.35 8.00
N ALA A 258 20.10 11.40 8.68
CA ALA A 258 20.79 11.28 9.96
C ALA A 258 19.99 10.52 11.04
N GLY A 259 18.66 10.68 11.05
CA GLY A 259 17.78 9.95 11.96
C GLY A 259 17.77 8.44 11.70
N ILE A 260 17.77 8.04 10.43
CA ILE A 260 17.81 6.63 10.01
C ILE A 260 19.22 6.06 10.25
N SER A 261 20.26 6.79 9.84
CA SER A 261 21.67 6.36 10.02
C SER A 261 22.05 6.23 11.50
N GLY A 262 21.49 7.08 12.37
CA GLY A 262 21.67 7.04 13.82
C GLY A 262 20.78 6.03 14.54
N TYR A 263 19.85 5.39 13.82
CA TYR A 263 19.09 4.26 14.31
C TYR A 263 20.04 3.04 14.41
N ALA A 264 20.97 3.14 15.36
CA ALA A 264 21.77 2.00 15.79
C ALA A 264 20.81 1.15 16.61
N GLY A 265 20.13 0.16 15.99
CA GLY A 265 19.38 -0.88 16.66
C GLY A 265 19.40 -0.87 18.20
N ASP A 266 19.12 0.28 18.83
CA ASP A 266 18.65 0.28 20.19
C ASP A 266 17.48 -0.65 20.10
N ALA A 267 17.89 -1.93 20.18
CA ALA A 267 16.99 -3.04 20.12
C ALA A 267 15.90 -2.67 21.10
N VAL A 268 14.86 -2.04 20.62
CA VAL A 268 13.56 -2.27 21.17
C VAL A 268 13.52 -3.77 21.12
N GLN A 269 13.94 -4.39 22.24
CA GLN A 269 13.84 -5.82 22.41
C GLN A 269 12.38 -6.09 22.11
N ILE A 270 12.12 -6.40 20.83
CA ILE A 270 10.91 -7.10 20.50
C ILE A 270 11.06 -8.31 21.37
N ALA A 271 10.27 -8.38 22.46
CA ALA A 271 10.14 -9.60 23.23
C ALA A 271 9.68 -10.63 22.21
N VAL A 272 10.63 -11.30 21.60
CA VAL A 272 10.37 -12.37 20.66
C VAL A 272 9.67 -13.43 21.49
N PRO A 273 8.38 -13.69 21.27
CA PRO A 273 7.74 -14.80 21.93
C PRO A 273 8.61 -16.01 21.63
N ASP A 274 9.00 -16.74 22.69
CA ASP A 274 9.97 -17.82 22.68
C ASP A 274 9.84 -18.64 21.38
N ARG A 275 10.92 -18.74 20.61
CA ARG A 275 11.04 -19.49 19.36
C ARG A 275 10.50 -20.92 19.45
N ARG A 276 10.27 -21.41 20.67
CA ARG A 276 9.67 -22.70 21.01
C ARG A 276 8.15 -22.75 20.82
N LEU A 277 7.46 -21.59 20.78
CA LEU A 277 6.02 -21.51 20.59
C LEU A 277 5.61 -21.55 19.11
N TYR A 278 6.54 -21.22 18.20
CA TYR A 278 6.33 -21.35 16.76
C TYR A 278 7.08 -22.61 16.31
N GLY A 279 6.36 -23.73 16.23
CA GLY A 279 6.90 -24.98 15.70
C GLY A 279 7.64 -24.73 14.39
N ARG A 280 8.67 -25.55 14.14
CA ARG A 280 9.48 -25.51 12.90
C ARG A 280 8.55 -25.29 11.70
N PRO A 281 8.77 -24.26 10.85
CA PRO A 281 7.92 -24.06 9.68
C PRO A 281 7.87 -25.37 8.89
N PRO A 282 6.71 -25.77 8.38
CA PRO A 282 6.62 -26.96 7.55
C PRO A 282 7.61 -26.76 6.39
N ARG A 283 8.46 -27.76 6.16
CA ARG A 283 9.33 -27.76 4.97
C ARG A 283 8.42 -27.79 3.76
N LEU A 284 8.24 -26.64 3.12
CA LEU A 284 7.58 -26.55 1.82
C LEU A 284 8.37 -27.43 0.86
N ARG A 285 7.77 -28.57 0.46
CA ARG A 285 8.28 -29.34 -0.69
C ARG A 285 8.02 -28.48 -1.92
N LEU A 286 9.07 -27.90 -2.47
CA LEU A 286 8.99 -27.23 -3.75
C LEU A 286 8.48 -28.25 -4.80
N PRO A 287 7.48 -27.89 -5.61
CA PRO A 287 7.16 -28.69 -6.78
C PRO A 287 8.39 -28.74 -7.70
N PRO A 288 8.58 -29.85 -8.44
CA PRO A 288 9.71 -29.97 -9.37
C PRO A 288 9.68 -28.81 -10.38
N PRO A 289 10.85 -28.37 -10.87
CA PRO A 289 10.94 -27.29 -11.83
C PRO A 289 10.04 -27.59 -13.03
N ILE A 290 9.25 -26.62 -13.43
CA ILE A 290 8.40 -26.69 -14.63
C ILE A 290 9.34 -26.88 -15.81
N ARG A 291 9.37 -28.10 -16.37
CA ARG A 291 10.05 -28.35 -17.64
C ARG A 291 9.51 -27.36 -18.66
N ALA A 292 10.38 -26.58 -19.27
CA ALA A 292 10.04 -25.72 -20.38
C ALA A 292 9.23 -26.53 -21.40
N LEU A 293 8.01 -26.09 -21.67
CA LEU A 293 7.17 -26.64 -22.73
C LEU A 293 8.00 -26.56 -24.03
N ALA A 294 8.34 -27.72 -24.58
CA ALA A 294 9.00 -27.85 -25.84
C ALA A 294 8.16 -27.12 -26.92
N ARG A 295 8.81 -26.24 -27.68
CA ARG A 295 8.22 -25.57 -28.83
C ARG A 295 7.69 -26.66 -29.80
N PRO A 296 6.48 -26.57 -30.32
CA PRO A 296 6.03 -27.47 -31.38
C PRO A 296 6.92 -27.27 -32.60
N GLY A 297 7.46 -28.39 -33.12
CA GLY A 297 8.36 -28.43 -34.26
C GLY A 297 7.70 -27.83 -35.51
N VAL A 298 8.44 -27.00 -36.19
CA VAL A 298 8.17 -26.58 -37.57
C VAL A 298 8.42 -27.80 -38.45
N VAL A 299 7.38 -28.29 -39.12
CA VAL A 299 7.48 -29.29 -40.18
C VAL A 299 7.97 -28.59 -41.45
N PRO A 300 9.09 -28.98 -42.08
CA PRO A 300 9.46 -28.44 -43.38
C PRO A 300 8.60 -29.07 -44.49
N ILE A 301 8.15 -28.23 -45.39
CA ILE A 301 7.55 -28.61 -46.69
C ILE A 301 8.67 -28.98 -47.66
#